data_f9e268945f6c207e713627f70f9fc8c6
#
_entry.id   f9e268945f6c207e713627f70f9fc8c6
#
_cell.length_a   1.000
_cell.length_b   1.000
_cell.length_c   1.000
_cell.angle_alpha   90.00
_cell.angle_beta   90.00
_cell.angle_gamma   90.00
#
_symmetry.space_group_name_H-M   'P 1'
#
loop_
_entity.id
_entity.type
_entity.pdbx_description
1 polymer ?
#
loop_
_entity_poly.entity_id
_entity_poly.type
_entity_poly.pdbx_seq_one_letter_code
_entity_poly.pdbx_strand_id
1 'polypeptide(L)'
;MRKITLLVCLLAAVLAFAQFSGPGYYRVHNVGSDRYISIKGTDFNNTTNPDAFWPCILMLNDSAQISDPASIIYIPNMGQASLYAQGVSTYSLTGLMLKIELDTVCVDDKPVYLAKTTYKHFPCIFRDYGLGLTAGTLGGAPEYYWWIEPVNAESIETSFLGLQPVNNEVADADGWYWATICVDFPFTLPEDGGVEGAYTVTDVVMGIDSLYYAEPVKVYGQGDTVPATVPVLLKCAAAYPSGNKIIPVGDIANNTNLPLKSDLLMGNYFSTFYNHCSFAHPEQYGEYIPDDATMAAPGYLVLGVSEDGRLAFCPKEASEDDNTYLAANTAWLDITDLDLSGVTTIYLGQAPVEPEIIRGDASGDGVLNVKDVSCVVNYLLVADSEESQKAEINIEAADFDGDGRVSVRDIALIINELLMEE
;
A
#
# COMPACT_ATOMS: atom_id res chain seq x y z
N MET A 1 -35.63 35.45 20.88
CA MET A 1 -34.75 35.06 19.73
C MET A 1 -33.29 34.81 20.11
N ARG A 2 -32.60 35.65 20.90
CA ARG A 2 -31.18 35.42 21.28
C ARG A 2 -30.91 34.12 22.05
N LYS A 3 -31.83 33.65 22.90
CA LYS A 3 -31.64 32.39 23.68
C LYS A 3 -31.84 31.13 22.85
N ILE A 4 -32.65 31.17 21.79
CA ILE A 4 -32.87 30.03 20.89
C ILE A 4 -31.66 29.87 19.94
N THR A 5 -31.11 31.01 19.48
CA THR A 5 -29.90 30.98 18.65
C THR A 5 -28.69 30.43 19.40
N LEU A 6 -28.55 30.75 20.68
CA LEU A 6 -27.46 30.20 21.51
C LEU A 6 -27.59 28.68 21.75
N LEU A 7 -28.84 28.20 21.93
CA LEU A 7 -29.10 26.76 22.10
C LEU A 7 -28.86 25.98 20.80
N VAL A 8 -29.22 26.53 19.65
CA VAL A 8 -28.96 25.93 18.34
C VAL A 8 -27.46 25.94 18.02
N CYS A 9 -26.73 27.01 18.36
CA CYS A 9 -25.27 27.04 18.22
C CYS A 9 -24.56 26.07 19.19
N LEU A 10 -25.08 25.89 20.42
CA LEU A 10 -24.55 24.88 21.34
C LEU A 10 -24.84 23.45 20.85
N LEU A 11 -26.05 23.18 20.31
CA LEU A 11 -26.34 21.87 19.69
C LEU A 11 -25.52 21.61 18.43
N ALA A 12 -25.28 22.63 17.61
CA ALA A 12 -24.45 22.51 16.41
C ALA A 12 -22.95 22.35 16.75
N ALA A 13 -22.50 22.99 17.84
CA ALA A 13 -21.12 22.80 18.32
C ALA A 13 -20.88 21.40 18.93
N VAL A 14 -21.89 20.77 19.50
CA VAL A 14 -21.81 19.40 20.01
C VAL A 14 -21.74 18.36 18.89
N LEU A 15 -22.17 18.69 17.68
CA LEU A 15 -22.12 17.80 16.51
C LEU A 15 -20.80 17.83 15.73
N ALA A 16 -19.87 18.70 16.12
CA ALA A 16 -18.58 18.86 15.40
C ALA A 16 -17.42 18.08 16.01
N PHE A 17 -17.65 17.31 17.10
CA PHE A 17 -16.59 16.50 17.73
C PHE A 17 -16.68 15.05 17.29
N ALA A 18 -15.54 14.48 16.99
CA ALA A 18 -15.34 13.08 16.64
C ALA A 18 -16.06 12.18 17.67
N GLN A 19 -17.22 11.69 17.31
CA GLN A 19 -18.08 10.87 18.13
C GLN A 19 -18.42 9.59 17.38
N PHE A 20 -18.58 8.48 18.09
CA PHE A 20 -19.08 7.26 17.48
C PHE A 20 -20.43 7.53 16.79
N SER A 21 -20.44 7.37 15.47
CA SER A 21 -21.60 7.66 14.61
C SER A 21 -22.32 6.41 14.13
N GLY A 22 -21.88 5.21 14.54
CA GLY A 22 -22.43 3.93 14.12
C GLY A 22 -21.35 2.94 13.70
N PRO A 23 -21.72 1.81 13.07
CA PRO A 23 -20.76 0.87 12.53
C PRO A 23 -19.79 1.56 11.58
N GLY A 24 -18.49 1.29 11.72
CA GLY A 24 -17.50 1.92 10.87
C GLY A 24 -16.07 1.79 11.40
N TYR A 25 -15.17 2.50 10.74
CA TYR A 25 -13.74 2.48 11.03
C TYR A 25 -13.34 3.68 11.87
N TYR A 26 -12.56 3.41 12.89
CA TYR A 26 -12.15 4.41 13.88
C TYR A 26 -10.70 4.20 14.28
N ARG A 27 -10.09 5.27 14.80
CA ARG A 27 -8.91 5.19 15.66
C ARG A 27 -9.32 5.38 17.10
N VAL A 28 -8.65 4.66 18.00
CA VAL A 28 -8.90 4.71 19.44
C VAL A 28 -7.69 5.37 20.09
N HIS A 29 -7.89 6.60 20.56
CA HIS A 29 -6.85 7.52 21.00
C HIS A 29 -6.92 7.71 22.52
N ASN A 30 -5.82 7.49 23.22
CA ASN A 30 -5.76 7.67 24.67
C ASN A 30 -5.59 9.13 25.04
N VAL A 31 -6.49 9.64 25.90
CA VAL A 31 -6.49 11.05 26.33
C VAL A 31 -5.27 11.43 27.16
N GLY A 32 -4.76 10.49 27.97
CA GLY A 32 -3.68 10.78 28.91
C GLY A 32 -2.29 10.64 28.33
N SER A 33 -2.09 9.69 27.45
CA SER A 33 -0.77 9.41 26.87
C SER A 33 -0.59 9.95 25.46
N ASP A 34 -1.66 10.44 24.81
CA ASP A 34 -1.67 10.91 23.44
C ASP A 34 -1.19 9.83 22.42
N ARG A 35 -1.56 8.56 22.71
CA ARG A 35 -1.20 7.40 21.89
C ARG A 35 -2.42 6.64 21.40
N TYR A 36 -2.24 5.89 20.32
CA TYR A 36 -3.31 5.17 19.62
C TYR A 36 -3.19 3.66 19.82
N ILE A 37 -4.33 2.98 19.92
CA ILE A 37 -4.39 1.52 19.90
C ILE A 37 -4.07 1.01 18.49
N SER A 38 -3.23 -0.02 18.44
CA SER A 38 -2.95 -0.84 17.26
C SER A 38 -3.14 -2.31 17.61
N ILE A 39 -3.92 -3.05 16.83
CA ILE A 39 -4.21 -4.47 17.05
C ILE A 39 -3.38 -5.28 16.04
N LYS A 40 -2.29 -5.90 16.51
CA LYS A 40 -1.30 -6.60 15.66
C LYS A 40 -1.57 -8.11 15.51
N GLY A 41 -2.77 -8.58 15.68
CA GLY A 41 -3.10 -10.00 15.62
C GLY A 41 -3.38 -10.60 17.00
N THR A 42 -3.05 -11.86 17.20
CA THR A 42 -3.30 -12.59 18.44
C THR A 42 -2.01 -13.08 19.10
N ASP A 43 -1.99 -13.11 20.42
CA ASP A 43 -0.92 -13.74 21.19
C ASP A 43 -1.19 -15.24 21.33
N PHE A 44 -0.40 -16.07 20.67
CA PHE A 44 -0.51 -17.53 20.75
C PHE A 44 0.22 -18.15 21.93
N ASN A 45 1.03 -17.38 22.61
CA ASN A 45 1.95 -17.92 23.63
C ASN A 45 1.46 -17.77 25.07
N ASN A 46 0.17 -17.91 25.29
CA ASN A 46 -0.32 -18.00 26.66
C ASN A 46 -0.01 -19.40 27.21
N THR A 47 1.17 -19.56 27.85
CA THR A 47 1.61 -20.82 28.47
C THR A 47 0.71 -21.29 29.62
N THR A 48 -0.16 -20.42 30.15
CA THR A 48 -1.12 -20.75 31.22
C THR A 48 -2.46 -21.22 30.68
N ASN A 49 -2.80 -20.90 29.45
CA ASN A 49 -3.99 -21.38 28.75
C ASN A 49 -3.74 -21.33 27.22
N PRO A 50 -3.23 -22.42 26.63
CA PRO A 50 -2.90 -22.46 25.20
C PRO A 50 -4.11 -22.27 24.27
N ASP A 51 -5.34 -22.39 24.79
CA ASP A 51 -6.57 -22.14 24.04
C ASP A 51 -7.05 -20.68 24.15
N ALA A 52 -6.33 -19.82 24.86
CA ALA A 52 -6.68 -18.42 25.05
C ALA A 52 -5.86 -17.52 24.10
N PHE A 53 -6.42 -17.27 22.95
CA PHE A 53 -5.89 -16.26 22.02
C PHE A 53 -6.21 -14.86 22.56
N TRP A 54 -5.19 -14.06 22.83
CA TRP A 54 -5.32 -12.68 23.27
C TRP A 54 -4.99 -11.75 22.11
N PRO A 55 -5.80 -10.72 21.84
CA PRO A 55 -5.40 -9.71 20.86
C PRO A 55 -4.11 -9.03 21.31
N CYS A 56 -3.15 -8.95 20.42
CA CYS A 56 -1.93 -8.19 20.64
C CYS A 56 -2.21 -6.70 20.42
N ILE A 57 -2.27 -5.93 21.49
CA ILE A 57 -2.58 -4.50 21.43
C ILE A 57 -1.35 -3.70 21.80
N LEU A 58 -0.87 -2.91 20.84
CA LEU A 58 0.23 -1.97 21.02
C LEU A 58 -0.30 -0.54 21.11
N MET A 59 0.51 0.35 21.67
CA MET A 59 0.25 1.78 21.72
C MET A 59 1.22 2.51 20.79
N LEU A 60 0.70 3.23 19.83
CA LEU A 60 1.46 3.97 18.81
C LEU A 60 1.38 5.48 19.05
N ASN A 61 2.48 6.17 18.80
CA ASN A 61 2.52 7.62 18.75
C ASN A 61 1.76 8.14 17.52
N ASP A 62 1.34 9.40 17.54
CA ASP A 62 0.54 10.05 16.50
C ASP A 62 1.15 9.89 15.08
N SER A 63 2.45 10.07 14.93
CA SER A 63 3.12 9.91 13.63
C SER A 63 3.13 8.45 13.12
N ALA A 64 3.18 7.47 14.00
CA ALA A 64 3.24 6.05 13.63
C ALA A 64 1.86 5.51 13.25
N GLN A 65 0.77 5.99 13.87
CA GLN A 65 -0.58 5.50 13.59
C GLN A 65 -1.07 5.86 12.19
N ILE A 66 -0.56 6.94 11.59
CA ILE A 66 -1.00 7.40 10.26
C ILE A 66 -0.83 6.30 9.20
N SER A 67 0.27 5.57 9.22
CA SER A 67 0.59 4.54 8.23
C SER A 67 0.44 3.10 8.74
N ASP A 68 -0.13 2.90 9.90
CA ASP A 68 -0.35 1.56 10.46
C ASP A 68 -1.79 1.08 10.21
N PRO A 69 -2.02 0.13 9.29
CA PRO A 69 -3.36 -0.44 9.05
C PRO A 69 -3.97 -1.06 10.30
N ALA A 70 -3.16 -1.58 11.22
CA ALA A 70 -3.62 -2.18 12.46
C ALA A 70 -4.16 -1.16 13.47
N SER A 71 -3.96 0.15 13.25
CA SER A 71 -4.59 1.23 14.00
C SER A 71 -6.02 1.53 13.50
N ILE A 72 -6.41 1.01 12.35
CA ILE A 72 -7.76 1.14 11.80
C ILE A 72 -8.63 0.03 12.40
N ILE A 73 -9.57 0.41 13.24
CA ILE A 73 -10.38 -0.51 14.03
C ILE A 73 -11.83 -0.40 13.59
N TYR A 74 -12.41 -1.51 13.16
CA TYR A 74 -13.84 -1.57 12.89
C TYR A 74 -14.63 -1.76 14.19
N ILE A 75 -15.52 -0.81 14.48
CA ILE A 75 -16.40 -0.85 15.64
C ILE A 75 -17.85 -1.03 15.16
N PRO A 76 -18.41 -2.25 15.26
CA PRO A 76 -19.75 -2.54 14.74
C PRO A 76 -20.84 -1.95 15.65
N ASN A 77 -20.60 -1.86 16.96
CA ASN A 77 -21.58 -1.34 17.91
C ASN A 77 -20.92 -0.95 19.22
N MET A 78 -21.48 0.05 19.91
CA MET A 78 -21.04 0.44 21.24
C MET A 78 -21.55 -0.50 22.32
N GLY A 79 -20.69 -0.76 23.32
CA GLY A 79 -21.05 -1.45 24.55
C GLY A 79 -21.23 -2.96 24.48
N GLN A 80 -21.43 -3.52 23.29
CA GLN A 80 -21.68 -4.97 23.10
C GLN A 80 -20.72 -5.66 22.15
N ALA A 81 -19.91 -4.88 21.43
CA ALA A 81 -19.19 -5.41 20.30
C ALA A 81 -17.74 -5.68 20.58
N SER A 82 -17.25 -6.69 19.93
CA SER A 82 -15.84 -6.87 19.70
C SER A 82 -15.34 -5.82 18.75
N LEU A 83 -14.11 -5.37 18.92
CA LEU A 83 -13.38 -4.60 17.95
C LEU A 83 -12.76 -5.55 16.92
N TYR A 84 -12.63 -5.13 15.70
CA TYR A 84 -12.03 -5.94 14.62
C TYR A 84 -10.90 -5.17 13.97
N ALA A 85 -9.77 -5.81 13.82
CA ALA A 85 -8.65 -5.31 13.05
C ALA A 85 -7.75 -6.49 12.64
N GLN A 86 -7.12 -6.41 11.50
CA GLN A 86 -6.17 -7.41 11.02
C GLN A 86 -6.74 -8.84 10.98
N GLY A 87 -7.99 -8.99 10.56
CA GLY A 87 -8.69 -10.28 10.55
C GLY A 87 -9.01 -10.87 11.93
N VAL A 88 -8.76 -10.12 13.00
CA VAL A 88 -8.94 -10.59 14.37
C VAL A 88 -10.08 -9.86 15.05
N SER A 89 -10.90 -10.60 15.79
CA SER A 89 -11.87 -10.04 16.74
C SER A 89 -11.27 -9.98 18.12
N THR A 90 -11.45 -8.85 18.81
CA THR A 90 -11.07 -8.75 20.24
C THR A 90 -12.00 -9.55 21.16
N TYR A 91 -12.99 -10.22 20.59
CA TYR A 91 -13.79 -11.20 21.31
C TYR A 91 -13.08 -12.54 21.32
N SER A 92 -12.52 -12.93 22.44
CA SER A 92 -11.96 -14.28 22.58
C SER A 92 -13.02 -15.25 23.11
N LEU A 93 -12.94 -16.52 22.68
CA LEU A 93 -13.77 -17.61 23.20
C LEU A 93 -13.59 -17.81 24.72
N THR A 94 -12.53 -17.28 25.28
CA THR A 94 -12.21 -17.34 26.73
C THR A 94 -12.80 -16.18 27.53
N GLY A 95 -13.58 -15.29 26.90
CA GLY A 95 -14.32 -14.22 27.59
C GLY A 95 -13.55 -12.92 27.81
N LEU A 96 -12.36 -12.75 27.20
CA LEU A 96 -11.74 -11.43 27.14
C LEU A 96 -12.39 -10.64 26.02
N MET A 97 -13.12 -9.61 26.37
CA MET A 97 -13.73 -8.69 25.41
C MET A 97 -13.16 -7.30 25.65
N LEU A 98 -12.67 -6.65 24.60
CA LEU A 98 -12.46 -5.23 24.65
C LEU A 98 -13.74 -4.54 24.18
N LYS A 99 -14.42 -3.86 25.10
CA LYS A 99 -15.62 -3.06 24.82
C LYS A 99 -15.27 -1.60 24.92
N ILE A 100 -15.81 -0.80 24.02
CA ILE A 100 -15.77 0.65 24.13
C ILE A 100 -17.15 1.12 24.59
N GLU A 101 -17.21 1.83 25.69
CA GLU A 101 -18.45 2.38 26.26
C GLU A 101 -18.30 3.88 26.48
N LEU A 102 -19.34 4.65 26.12
CA LEU A 102 -19.37 6.09 26.38
C LEU A 102 -19.36 6.34 27.90
N ASP A 103 -18.52 7.28 28.33
CA ASP A 103 -18.59 7.83 29.71
C ASP A 103 -19.45 9.10 29.73
N THR A 104 -19.82 9.53 30.91
CA THR A 104 -20.53 10.78 31.13
C THR A 104 -19.61 11.99 31.24
N VAL A 105 -18.30 11.77 31.20
CA VAL A 105 -17.27 12.79 31.32
C VAL A 105 -16.91 13.32 29.91
N CYS A 106 -16.61 14.62 29.81
CA CYS A 106 -15.99 15.23 28.66
C CYS A 106 -14.59 15.74 29.03
N VAL A 107 -13.64 15.58 28.14
CA VAL A 107 -12.31 16.18 28.22
C VAL A 107 -12.12 17.04 26.97
N ASP A 108 -11.69 18.29 27.13
CA ASP A 108 -11.58 19.29 26.07
C ASP A 108 -12.86 19.42 25.23
N ASP A 109 -14.01 19.46 25.94
CA ASP A 109 -15.35 19.52 25.36
C ASP A 109 -15.75 18.34 24.46
N LYS A 110 -14.91 17.27 24.40
CA LYS A 110 -15.19 16.04 23.65
C LYS A 110 -15.66 14.94 24.61
N PRO A 111 -16.66 14.14 24.21
CA PRO A 111 -17.06 12.98 24.99
C PRO A 111 -15.91 11.96 25.02
N VAL A 112 -15.73 11.34 26.18
CA VAL A 112 -14.72 10.29 26.33
C VAL A 112 -15.38 8.93 26.51
N TYR A 113 -14.61 7.89 26.23
CA TYR A 113 -15.03 6.51 26.26
C TYR A 113 -14.14 5.72 27.22
N LEU A 114 -14.67 4.62 27.72
CA LEU A 114 -13.94 3.66 28.53
C LEU A 114 -13.72 2.38 27.75
N ALA A 115 -12.48 1.94 27.65
CA ALA A 115 -12.13 0.63 27.09
C ALA A 115 -12.22 -0.41 28.21
N LYS A 116 -13.29 -1.22 28.21
CA LYS A 116 -13.59 -2.18 29.29
C LYS A 116 -13.33 -3.62 28.84
N THR A 117 -12.93 -4.44 29.78
CA THR A 117 -12.80 -5.88 29.60
C THR A 117 -13.26 -6.63 30.84
N THR A 118 -13.40 -7.96 30.69
CA THR A 118 -13.65 -8.85 31.84
C THR A 118 -12.48 -9.84 31.91
N TYR A 119 -11.73 -9.82 32.96
CA TYR A 119 -10.65 -10.77 33.23
C TYR A 119 -11.04 -11.68 34.40
N LYS A 120 -11.09 -13.01 34.19
CA LYS A 120 -11.47 -14.00 35.20
C LYS A 120 -12.73 -13.60 36.01
N HIS A 121 -13.75 -13.11 35.31
CA HIS A 121 -15.03 -12.60 35.88
C HIS A 121 -14.95 -11.26 36.63
N PHE A 122 -13.79 -10.60 36.61
CA PHE A 122 -13.66 -9.26 37.22
C PHE A 122 -13.70 -8.20 36.11
N PRO A 123 -14.55 -7.17 36.23
CA PRO A 123 -14.54 -6.05 35.31
C PRO A 123 -13.24 -5.27 35.47
N CYS A 124 -12.56 -5.03 34.35
CA CYS A 124 -11.34 -4.25 34.26
C CYS A 124 -11.52 -3.12 33.24
N ILE A 125 -10.73 -2.06 33.42
CA ILE A 125 -10.67 -0.96 32.48
C ILE A 125 -9.25 -0.85 31.96
N PHE A 126 -9.11 -0.74 30.64
CA PHE A 126 -7.83 -0.50 30.03
C PHE A 126 -7.41 0.96 30.20
N ARG A 127 -6.13 1.15 30.44
CA ARG A 127 -5.48 2.44 30.55
C ARG A 127 -4.09 2.38 29.92
N ASP A 128 -3.58 3.53 29.51
CA ASP A 128 -2.21 3.67 29.04
C ASP A 128 -1.45 4.71 29.87
N TYR A 129 -0.37 4.27 30.53
CA TYR A 129 0.53 5.15 31.29
C TYR A 129 1.74 5.65 30.48
N GLY A 130 1.76 5.46 29.18
CA GLY A 130 2.97 5.66 28.40
C GLY A 130 3.92 4.45 28.39
N LEU A 131 3.65 3.42 29.19
CA LEU A 131 4.40 2.15 29.26
C LEU A 131 3.70 1.01 28.51
N GLY A 132 2.53 1.25 27.94
CA GLY A 132 1.69 0.28 27.27
C GLY A 132 0.32 0.12 27.90
N LEU A 133 -0.53 -0.66 27.23
CA LEU A 133 -1.89 -0.91 27.66
C LEU A 133 -1.92 -1.85 28.85
N THR A 134 -2.53 -1.43 29.94
CA THR A 134 -2.72 -2.25 31.15
C THR A 134 -4.18 -2.29 31.56
N ALA A 135 -4.62 -3.42 32.11
CA ALA A 135 -5.93 -3.55 32.71
C ALA A 135 -5.87 -3.23 34.22
N GLY A 136 -6.82 -2.45 34.71
CA GLY A 136 -6.87 -2.06 36.12
C GLY A 136 -8.28 -1.79 36.62
N THR A 137 -8.38 -1.40 37.89
CA THR A 137 -9.63 -0.90 38.46
C THR A 137 -9.84 0.55 38.04
N LEU A 138 -11.11 0.97 37.96
CA LEU A 138 -11.47 2.33 37.54
C LEU A 138 -10.76 3.40 38.38
N GLY A 139 -10.10 4.33 37.67
CA GLY A 139 -9.55 5.57 38.19
C GLY A 139 -10.11 6.75 37.40
N GLY A 140 -10.06 7.94 37.94
CA GLY A 140 -10.52 9.16 37.29
C GLY A 140 -9.43 9.93 36.55
N ALA A 141 -8.33 9.29 36.26
CA ALA A 141 -7.18 9.92 35.60
C ALA A 141 -7.29 9.83 34.04
N PRO A 142 -6.72 10.79 33.30
CA PRO A 142 -6.87 10.88 31.83
C PRO A 142 -6.44 9.62 31.09
N GLU A 143 -5.50 8.85 31.58
CA GLU A 143 -5.02 7.61 31.00
C GLU A 143 -6.06 6.48 30.91
N TYR A 144 -7.21 6.62 31.59
CA TYR A 144 -8.34 5.71 31.45
C TYR A 144 -9.32 6.10 30.36
N TYR A 145 -9.20 7.32 29.82
CA TYR A 145 -10.13 7.87 28.88
C TYR A 145 -9.60 7.76 27.45
N TRP A 146 -10.55 7.58 26.53
CA TRP A 146 -10.27 7.38 25.12
C TRP A 146 -11.16 8.27 24.27
N TRP A 147 -10.62 8.83 23.23
CA TRP A 147 -11.38 9.41 22.13
C TRP A 147 -11.56 8.38 21.03
N ILE A 148 -12.70 8.41 20.35
CA ILE A 148 -13.03 7.57 19.21
C ILE A 148 -13.10 8.48 17.99
N GLU A 149 -12.14 8.37 17.10
CA GLU A 149 -11.94 9.27 15.98
C GLU A 149 -12.32 8.54 14.68
N PRO A 150 -13.37 8.97 13.94
CA PRO A 150 -13.79 8.29 12.72
C PRO A 150 -12.75 8.44 11.61
N VAL A 151 -12.55 7.36 10.86
CA VAL A 151 -11.75 7.34 9.63
C VAL A 151 -12.70 7.20 8.46
N ASN A 152 -13.05 8.31 7.82
CA ASN A 152 -14.04 8.37 6.74
C ASN A 152 -13.77 9.53 5.78
N ALA A 153 -14.53 9.59 4.69
CA ALA A 153 -14.38 10.61 3.65
C ALA A 153 -14.62 12.05 4.14
N GLU A 154 -15.40 12.25 5.21
CA GLU A 154 -15.67 13.59 5.75
C GLU A 154 -14.47 14.18 6.49
N SER A 155 -13.52 13.34 6.90
CA SER A 155 -12.31 13.72 7.64
C SER A 155 -11.02 13.39 6.90
N ILE A 156 -11.04 13.31 5.59
CA ILE A 156 -9.86 12.96 4.76
C ILE A 156 -8.61 13.81 5.06
N GLU A 157 -8.78 15.06 5.49
CA GLU A 157 -7.67 15.94 5.82
C GLU A 157 -7.03 15.63 7.19
N THR A 158 -7.80 15.03 8.10
CA THR A 158 -7.39 14.82 9.49
C THR A 158 -7.38 13.36 9.91
N SER A 159 -8.13 12.48 9.20
CA SER A 159 -8.27 11.08 9.58
C SER A 159 -8.34 10.19 8.32
N PHE A 160 -7.26 9.50 8.05
CA PHE A 160 -7.06 8.66 6.87
C PHE A 160 -6.06 7.54 7.21
N LEU A 161 -5.93 6.55 6.35
CA LEU A 161 -4.76 5.67 6.33
C LEU A 161 -3.77 6.19 5.29
N GLY A 162 -2.59 6.55 5.73
CA GLY A 162 -1.49 7.00 4.88
C GLY A 162 -0.68 5.83 4.36
N LEU A 163 -0.28 5.89 3.10
CA LEU A 163 0.53 4.84 2.48
C LEU A 163 2.00 5.24 2.50
N GLN A 164 2.81 4.43 3.17
CA GLN A 164 4.25 4.56 3.11
C GLN A 164 4.76 3.88 1.83
N PRO A 165 5.39 4.60 0.90
CA PRO A 165 6.07 3.98 -0.23
C PRO A 165 7.18 3.02 0.23
N VAL A 166 7.43 1.98 -0.56
CA VAL A 166 8.49 0.99 -0.26
C VAL A 166 9.89 1.61 -0.21
N ASN A 167 10.06 2.73 -0.91
CA ASN A 167 11.24 3.58 -0.82
C ASN A 167 10.81 5.04 -0.94
N ASN A 168 11.39 5.92 -0.13
CA ASN A 168 11.08 7.34 -0.11
C ASN A 168 12.06 8.22 -0.90
N GLU A 169 13.08 7.62 -1.49
CA GLU A 169 14.12 8.31 -2.26
C GLU A 169 14.04 7.98 -3.75
N VAL A 170 13.45 6.81 -4.10
CA VAL A 170 13.38 6.32 -5.47
C VAL A 170 11.94 6.37 -5.98
N ALA A 171 11.74 7.17 -7.02
CA ALA A 171 10.51 7.23 -7.80
C ALA A 171 10.68 6.48 -9.13
N ASP A 172 9.57 6.16 -9.81
CA ASP A 172 9.60 5.67 -11.18
C ASP A 172 10.01 6.78 -12.18
N ALA A 173 10.11 6.45 -13.47
CA ALA A 173 10.54 7.37 -14.52
C ALA A 173 9.62 8.61 -14.66
N ASP A 174 8.37 8.49 -14.23
CA ASP A 174 7.37 9.56 -14.25
C ASP A 174 7.33 10.37 -12.95
N GLY A 175 8.18 10.04 -11.98
CA GLY A 175 8.29 10.71 -10.69
C GLY A 175 7.30 10.23 -9.62
N TRP A 176 6.70 9.06 -9.77
CA TRP A 176 5.77 8.46 -8.81
C TRP A 176 6.46 7.47 -7.88
N TYR A 177 6.03 7.47 -6.64
CA TYR A 177 6.41 6.46 -5.65
C TYR A 177 5.44 5.27 -5.67
N TRP A 178 5.88 4.15 -5.15
CA TRP A 178 5.07 2.94 -5.12
C TRP A 178 4.99 2.34 -3.73
N ALA A 179 3.79 1.93 -3.36
CA ALA A 179 3.50 1.18 -2.14
C ALA A 179 2.83 -0.14 -2.48
N THR A 180 2.90 -1.09 -1.55
CA THR A 180 2.14 -2.35 -1.62
C THR A 180 1.15 -2.40 -0.47
N ILE A 181 -0.03 -2.94 -0.70
CA ILE A 181 -1.03 -3.11 0.36
C ILE A 181 -1.88 -4.36 0.15
N CYS A 182 -2.23 -4.99 1.26
CA CYS A 182 -3.27 -6.01 1.38
C CYS A 182 -3.87 -5.88 2.78
N VAL A 183 -5.14 -5.47 2.86
CA VAL A 183 -5.82 -5.20 4.14
C VAL A 183 -7.15 -5.93 4.22
N ASP A 184 -7.67 -6.10 5.43
CA ASP A 184 -8.93 -6.81 5.71
C ASP A 184 -10.19 -5.94 5.55
N PHE A 185 -10.02 -4.71 5.09
CA PHE A 185 -11.13 -3.79 4.81
C PHE A 185 -11.09 -3.24 3.38
N PRO A 186 -12.25 -2.97 2.77
CA PRO A 186 -12.30 -2.22 1.52
C PRO A 186 -11.90 -0.76 1.76
N PHE A 187 -11.31 -0.12 0.75
CA PHE A 187 -10.93 1.28 0.85
C PHE A 187 -11.16 2.01 -0.47
N THR A 188 -11.45 3.30 -0.39
CA THR A 188 -11.53 4.19 -1.55
C THR A 188 -10.24 4.92 -1.79
N LEU A 189 -10.00 5.28 -3.05
CA LEU A 189 -8.92 6.14 -3.52
C LEU A 189 -9.49 7.57 -3.74
N PRO A 190 -9.39 8.48 -2.74
CA PRO A 190 -9.96 9.82 -2.89
C PRO A 190 -9.26 10.62 -4.00
N GLU A 191 -10.00 11.46 -4.72
CA GLU A 191 -9.45 12.30 -5.81
C GLU A 191 -8.29 13.19 -5.34
N ASP A 192 -8.38 13.75 -4.13
CA ASP A 192 -7.35 14.60 -3.53
C ASP A 192 -6.44 13.82 -2.55
N GLY A 193 -6.44 12.47 -2.63
CA GLY A 193 -5.71 11.61 -1.71
C GLY A 193 -4.23 11.41 -2.04
N GLY A 194 -3.75 11.86 -3.19
CA GLY A 194 -2.36 11.65 -3.62
C GLY A 194 -2.05 10.24 -4.12
N VAL A 195 -3.06 9.39 -4.31
CA VAL A 195 -2.93 8.06 -4.91
C VAL A 195 -3.58 8.08 -6.28
N GLU A 196 -2.79 7.80 -7.32
CA GLU A 196 -3.24 7.85 -8.71
C GLU A 196 -4.13 6.64 -9.06
N GLY A 197 -3.82 5.49 -8.48
CA GLY A 197 -4.59 4.27 -8.72
C GLY A 197 -3.98 3.06 -8.02
N ALA A 198 -4.73 1.95 -8.10
CA ALA A 198 -4.28 0.64 -7.67
C ALA A 198 -4.06 -0.26 -8.89
N TYR A 199 -2.99 -1.05 -8.82
CA TYR A 199 -2.45 -1.84 -9.92
C TYR A 199 -2.24 -3.29 -9.50
N THR A 200 -2.37 -4.19 -10.47
CA THR A 200 -1.93 -5.58 -10.37
C THR A 200 -0.76 -5.85 -11.31
N VAL A 201 -0.20 -7.05 -11.25
CA VAL A 201 0.78 -7.57 -12.20
C VAL A 201 0.21 -8.82 -12.81
N THR A 202 -0.04 -8.82 -14.11
CA THR A 202 -0.64 -9.96 -14.83
C THR A 202 0.41 -10.84 -15.50
N ASP A 203 1.57 -10.27 -15.81
CA ASP A 203 2.64 -10.96 -16.53
C ASP A 203 4.02 -10.41 -16.16
N VAL A 204 5.06 -11.20 -16.43
CA VAL A 204 6.47 -10.80 -16.36
C VAL A 204 7.09 -11.03 -17.72
N VAL A 205 7.56 -9.94 -18.33
CA VAL A 205 8.10 -9.96 -19.70
C VAL A 205 9.60 -9.67 -19.71
N MET A 206 10.31 -10.24 -20.66
CA MET A 206 11.72 -9.94 -20.87
C MET A 206 11.88 -8.81 -21.88
N GLY A 207 12.58 -7.75 -21.51
CA GLY A 207 12.94 -6.65 -22.40
C GLY A 207 14.07 -7.00 -23.37
N ILE A 208 14.30 -6.13 -24.35
CA ILE A 208 15.42 -6.25 -25.31
C ILE A 208 16.80 -6.16 -24.65
N ASP A 209 16.85 -5.60 -23.44
CA ASP A 209 18.03 -5.53 -22.58
C ASP A 209 18.30 -6.86 -21.82
N SER A 210 17.50 -7.89 -22.06
CA SER A 210 17.55 -9.18 -21.40
C SER A 210 17.26 -9.14 -19.90
N LEU A 211 16.59 -8.09 -19.41
CA LEU A 211 16.09 -7.98 -18.05
C LEU A 211 14.59 -8.30 -18.00
N TYR A 212 14.10 -8.69 -16.83
CA TYR A 212 12.70 -9.01 -16.62
C TYR A 212 11.95 -7.82 -16.01
N TYR A 213 10.71 -7.63 -16.48
CA TYR A 213 9.85 -6.52 -16.07
C TYR A 213 8.46 -7.03 -15.67
N ALA A 214 8.00 -6.56 -14.52
CA ALA A 214 6.62 -6.69 -14.06
C ALA A 214 5.88 -5.43 -14.48
N GLU A 215 5.01 -5.55 -15.48
CA GLU A 215 4.25 -4.41 -16.00
C GLU A 215 3.01 -4.17 -15.12
N PRO A 216 2.91 -3.01 -14.45
CA PRO A 216 1.76 -2.71 -13.61
C PRO A 216 0.54 -2.38 -14.47
N VAL A 217 -0.55 -3.10 -14.25
CA VAL A 217 -1.85 -2.89 -14.92
C VAL A 217 -2.81 -2.24 -13.95
N LYS A 218 -3.31 -1.05 -14.30
CA LYS A 218 -4.26 -0.31 -13.48
C LYS A 218 -5.61 -1.03 -13.41
N VAL A 219 -6.07 -1.32 -12.21
CA VAL A 219 -7.35 -2.02 -11.96
C VAL A 219 -8.37 -1.15 -11.23
N TYR A 220 -7.93 -0.17 -10.45
CA TYR A 220 -8.79 0.80 -9.77
C TYR A 220 -8.22 2.20 -9.91
N GLY A 221 -9.07 3.17 -10.27
CA GLY A 221 -8.72 4.58 -10.36
C GLY A 221 -9.17 5.40 -9.15
N GLN A 222 -8.90 6.70 -9.20
CA GLN A 222 -9.44 7.63 -8.20
C GLN A 222 -10.97 7.59 -8.20
N GLY A 223 -11.56 7.62 -7.01
CA GLY A 223 -13.00 7.46 -6.80
C GLY A 223 -13.47 6.01 -6.70
N ASP A 224 -12.67 5.04 -7.14
CA ASP A 224 -13.01 3.62 -7.04
C ASP A 224 -12.78 3.07 -5.63
N THR A 225 -13.41 1.94 -5.36
CA THR A 225 -13.21 1.17 -4.13
C THR A 225 -12.42 -0.10 -4.43
N VAL A 226 -11.27 -0.25 -3.79
CA VAL A 226 -10.51 -1.49 -3.76
C VAL A 226 -11.16 -2.43 -2.75
N PRO A 227 -11.55 -3.66 -3.14
CA PRO A 227 -12.16 -4.61 -2.22
C PRO A 227 -11.18 -5.04 -1.11
N ALA A 228 -11.74 -5.45 0.03
CA ALA A 228 -10.94 -6.07 1.10
C ALA A 228 -10.21 -7.31 0.59
N THR A 229 -9.05 -7.58 1.14
CA THR A 229 -8.27 -8.80 0.88
C THR A 229 -7.70 -8.94 -0.54
N VAL A 230 -7.72 -7.86 -1.32
CA VAL A 230 -7.11 -7.82 -2.65
C VAL A 230 -5.71 -7.19 -2.54
N PRO A 231 -4.64 -7.96 -2.81
CA PRO A 231 -3.29 -7.42 -2.86
C PRO A 231 -3.11 -6.54 -4.10
N VAL A 232 -2.62 -5.32 -3.90
CA VAL A 232 -2.39 -4.35 -4.97
C VAL A 232 -1.11 -3.55 -4.76
N LEU A 233 -0.60 -3.00 -5.86
CA LEU A 233 0.38 -1.92 -5.86
C LEU A 233 -0.37 -0.60 -5.92
N LEU A 234 0.13 0.42 -5.24
CA LEU A 234 -0.46 1.76 -5.22
C LEU A 234 0.55 2.78 -5.73
N LYS A 235 0.14 3.57 -6.74
CA LYS A 235 0.95 4.62 -7.35
C LYS A 235 0.73 5.92 -6.58
N CYS A 236 1.75 6.40 -5.87
CA CYS A 236 1.71 7.42 -4.84
C CYS A 236 2.41 8.70 -5.29
N ALA A 237 1.81 9.86 -5.04
CA ALA A 237 2.38 11.15 -5.41
C ALA A 237 3.49 11.62 -4.47
N ALA A 238 3.47 11.18 -3.21
CA ALA A 238 4.39 11.66 -2.18
C ALA A 238 5.30 10.55 -1.64
N ALA A 239 6.50 10.93 -1.22
CA ALA A 239 7.46 10.05 -0.56
C ALA A 239 7.10 9.70 0.89
N TYR A 240 6.03 10.28 1.43
CA TYR A 240 5.65 10.18 2.84
C TYR A 240 4.15 9.86 3.01
N PRO A 241 3.75 9.18 4.11
CA PRO A 241 2.40 8.64 4.26
C PRO A 241 1.28 9.66 4.23
N SER A 242 1.46 10.82 4.86
CA SER A 242 0.39 11.83 4.95
C SER A 242 0.03 12.48 3.60
N GLY A 243 0.87 12.28 2.58
CA GLY A 243 0.60 12.72 1.20
C GLY A 243 -0.12 11.69 0.33
N ASN A 244 -0.32 10.45 0.82
CA ASN A 244 -0.90 9.33 0.06
C ASN A 244 -2.02 8.70 0.89
N LYS A 245 -3.23 9.19 0.74
CA LYS A 245 -4.36 8.89 1.63
C LYS A 245 -5.31 7.89 1.01
N ILE A 246 -5.72 6.91 1.79
CA ILE A 246 -6.85 6.02 1.49
C ILE A 246 -7.86 6.05 2.64
N ILE A 247 -9.11 5.77 2.32
CA ILE A 247 -10.21 5.82 3.29
C ILE A 247 -10.89 4.45 3.37
N PRO A 248 -10.86 3.79 4.54
CA PRO A 248 -11.61 2.56 4.77
C PRO A 248 -13.12 2.79 4.60
N VAL A 249 -13.79 1.83 3.97
CA VAL A 249 -15.24 1.88 3.71
C VAL A 249 -15.88 0.50 3.86
N GLY A 250 -17.21 0.44 3.93
CA GLY A 250 -17.95 -0.81 3.94
C GLY A 250 -17.68 -1.69 5.18
N ASP A 251 -17.85 -2.98 5.04
CA ASP A 251 -17.69 -3.95 6.11
C ASP A 251 -16.32 -4.63 6.06
N ILE A 252 -15.79 -4.96 7.24
CA ILE A 252 -14.53 -5.69 7.35
C ILE A 252 -14.67 -7.12 6.83
N ALA A 253 -13.66 -7.64 6.15
CA ALA A 253 -13.65 -9.01 5.69
C ALA A 253 -13.24 -9.97 6.79
N ASN A 254 -13.89 -11.13 6.79
CA ASN A 254 -13.61 -12.27 7.68
C ASN A 254 -13.02 -13.44 6.86
N ASN A 255 -11.98 -13.20 6.11
CA ASN A 255 -11.31 -14.22 5.31
C ASN A 255 -10.05 -14.71 6.03
N THR A 256 -10.02 -16.00 6.36
CA THR A 256 -8.88 -16.65 7.04
C THR A 256 -7.99 -17.46 6.08
N ASN A 257 -8.36 -17.53 4.79
CA ASN A 257 -7.57 -18.27 3.80
C ASN A 257 -6.44 -17.38 3.28
N LEU A 258 -5.27 -17.56 3.82
CA LEU A 258 -4.04 -16.86 3.44
C LEU A 258 -3.04 -17.80 2.78
N PRO A 259 -2.18 -17.31 1.93
CA PRO A 259 -2.10 -15.96 1.37
C PRO A 259 -3.20 -15.66 0.34
N LEU A 260 -3.51 -14.38 0.16
CA LEU A 260 -4.49 -13.88 -0.80
C LEU A 260 -3.81 -13.61 -2.14
N LYS A 261 -4.52 -13.82 -3.25
CA LYS A 261 -3.96 -13.71 -4.60
C LYS A 261 -4.77 -12.77 -5.48
N SER A 262 -4.09 -11.95 -6.27
CA SER A 262 -4.63 -11.14 -7.35
C SER A 262 -3.63 -11.17 -8.52
N ASP A 263 -3.93 -11.92 -9.55
CA ASP A 263 -3.03 -12.23 -10.66
C ASP A 263 -1.68 -12.81 -10.16
N LEU A 264 -0.56 -12.17 -10.42
CA LEU A 264 0.76 -12.54 -9.90
C LEU A 264 1.08 -11.93 -8.53
N LEU A 265 0.22 -11.06 -8.01
CA LEU A 265 0.39 -10.53 -6.67
C LEU A 265 -0.23 -11.44 -5.62
N MET A 266 0.50 -11.68 -4.56
CA MET A 266 0.02 -12.30 -3.34
C MET A 266 0.08 -11.30 -2.19
N GLY A 267 -0.71 -11.51 -1.16
CA GLY A 267 -0.76 -10.61 -0.02
C GLY A 267 -1.21 -11.28 1.26
N ASN A 268 -0.94 -10.61 2.36
CA ASN A 268 -1.33 -11.03 3.68
C ASN A 268 -1.65 -9.81 4.54
N TYR A 269 -2.76 -9.83 5.27
CA TYR A 269 -3.13 -8.79 6.22
C TYR A 269 -2.92 -9.19 7.69
N PHE A 270 -2.48 -10.41 7.97
CA PHE A 270 -2.05 -10.77 9.33
C PHE A 270 -0.74 -10.07 9.67
N SER A 271 -0.68 -9.51 10.86
CA SER A 271 0.58 -9.05 11.41
C SER A 271 1.40 -10.23 11.90
N THR A 272 2.70 -10.05 11.85
CA THR A 272 3.63 -10.89 12.58
C THR A 272 3.30 -10.85 14.06
N PHE A 273 3.26 -12.01 14.67
CA PHE A 273 2.89 -12.12 16.06
C PHE A 273 4.09 -11.83 16.95
N TYR A 274 3.85 -11.03 17.94
CA TYR A 274 4.78 -10.93 19.05
C TYR A 274 4.57 -12.16 19.93
N ASN A 275 5.66 -12.82 20.26
CA ASN A 275 5.70 -14.02 21.07
C ASN A 275 5.08 -13.84 22.46
N HIS A 276 4.93 -12.60 22.91
CA HIS A 276 4.29 -12.22 24.14
C HIS A 276 3.81 -10.77 24.03
N CYS A 277 2.56 -10.56 23.76
CA CYS A 277 1.96 -9.31 24.13
C CYS A 277 1.69 -9.27 25.64
N SER A 278 2.76 -9.14 26.41
CA SER A 278 2.57 -8.50 27.69
C SER A 278 2.15 -7.08 27.40
N PHE A 279 0.98 -6.69 27.84
CA PHE A 279 0.51 -5.32 27.72
C PHE A 279 1.51 -4.28 28.27
N ALA A 280 2.50 -4.71 29.05
CA ALA A 280 3.45 -3.84 29.72
C ALA A 280 4.84 -3.78 29.04
N HIS A 281 5.29 -4.84 28.40
CA HIS A 281 6.69 -4.94 27.92
C HIS A 281 6.81 -5.81 26.67
N PRO A 282 6.32 -5.36 25.51
CA PRO A 282 6.45 -6.13 24.27
C PRO A 282 7.92 -6.38 23.88
N GLU A 283 8.83 -5.50 24.27
CA GLU A 283 10.26 -5.62 24.01
C GLU A 283 10.98 -6.75 24.79
N GLN A 284 10.33 -7.35 25.78
CA GLN A 284 10.92 -8.44 26.56
C GLN A 284 10.73 -9.82 25.93
N TYR A 285 9.91 -9.90 24.92
CA TYR A 285 9.48 -11.15 24.33
C TYR A 285 9.73 -11.11 22.81
N GLY A 286 10.48 -12.06 22.31
CA GLY A 286 10.82 -12.15 20.89
C GLY A 286 9.58 -12.34 19.99
N GLU A 287 9.76 -12.12 18.71
CA GLU A 287 8.73 -12.41 17.72
C GLU A 287 8.42 -13.92 17.67
N TYR A 288 7.12 -14.23 17.67
CA TYR A 288 6.64 -15.57 17.35
C TYR A 288 6.10 -15.56 15.92
N ILE A 289 6.61 -16.47 15.11
CA ILE A 289 6.11 -16.69 13.75
C ILE A 289 5.16 -17.88 13.85
N PRO A 290 3.85 -17.70 13.65
CA PRO A 290 2.92 -18.82 13.66
C PRO A 290 3.19 -19.74 12.46
N ASP A 291 2.80 -21.02 12.57
CA ASP A 291 2.98 -22.02 11.51
C ASP A 291 2.27 -21.65 10.20
N ASP A 292 1.26 -20.76 10.28
CA ASP A 292 0.48 -20.23 9.15
C ASP A 292 1.01 -18.85 8.65
N ALA A 293 2.08 -18.32 9.23
CA ALA A 293 2.71 -17.10 8.70
C ALA A 293 3.27 -17.36 7.30
N THR A 294 3.10 -16.38 6.43
CA THR A 294 3.66 -16.47 5.09
C THR A 294 5.15 -16.23 5.15
N MET A 295 5.91 -17.30 4.95
CA MET A 295 7.36 -17.27 4.90
C MET A 295 7.84 -16.80 3.55
N ALA A 296 8.99 -16.10 3.53
CA ALA A 296 9.70 -15.86 2.28
C ALA A 296 10.13 -17.21 1.66
N ALA A 297 9.88 -17.37 0.38
CA ALA A 297 10.20 -18.58 -0.37
C ALA A 297 10.89 -18.21 -1.69
N PRO A 298 11.66 -19.11 -2.29
CA PRO A 298 12.17 -18.90 -3.65
C PRO A 298 10.99 -18.61 -4.60
N GLY A 299 11.08 -17.50 -5.34
CA GLY A 299 10.00 -17.04 -6.23
C GLY A 299 9.00 -16.07 -5.58
N TYR A 300 9.10 -15.78 -4.27
CA TYR A 300 8.39 -14.69 -3.62
C TYR A 300 9.29 -13.45 -3.58
N LEU A 301 8.93 -12.43 -4.34
CA LEU A 301 9.74 -11.22 -4.49
C LEU A 301 8.99 -10.02 -3.94
N VAL A 302 9.63 -9.27 -3.03
CA VAL A 302 9.08 -8.04 -2.44
C VAL A 302 9.49 -6.83 -3.28
N LEU A 303 8.59 -5.86 -3.41
CA LEU A 303 8.92 -4.60 -4.07
C LEU A 303 9.91 -3.82 -3.19
N GLY A 304 10.97 -3.35 -3.82
CA GLY A 304 12.05 -2.60 -3.21
C GLY A 304 12.87 -1.83 -4.25
N VAL A 305 14.14 -1.65 -3.98
CA VAL A 305 15.10 -1.02 -4.88
C VAL A 305 16.22 -2.02 -5.18
N SER A 306 16.50 -2.22 -6.44
CA SER A 306 17.60 -3.09 -6.91
C SER A 306 18.98 -2.47 -6.67
N GLU A 307 20.04 -3.24 -6.86
CA GLU A 307 21.42 -2.77 -6.69
C GLU A 307 21.78 -1.59 -7.59
N ASP A 308 21.15 -1.47 -8.76
CA ASP A 308 21.33 -0.37 -9.72
C ASP A 308 20.43 0.84 -9.43
N GLY A 309 19.68 0.84 -8.32
CA GLY A 309 18.91 1.97 -7.84
C GLY A 309 17.53 2.14 -8.47
N ARG A 310 17.01 1.12 -9.18
CA ARG A 310 15.65 1.13 -9.77
C ARG A 310 14.65 0.37 -8.92
N LEU A 311 13.38 0.73 -9.03
CA LEU A 311 12.29 -0.03 -8.41
C LEU A 311 12.22 -1.43 -9.02
N ALA A 312 12.25 -2.44 -8.17
CA ALA A 312 12.23 -3.84 -8.59
C ALA A 312 11.65 -4.75 -7.50
N PHE A 313 11.12 -5.87 -7.91
CA PHE A 313 10.82 -6.99 -7.04
C PHE A 313 12.07 -7.83 -6.84
N CYS A 314 12.49 -8.00 -5.60
CA CYS A 314 13.69 -8.73 -5.20
C CYS A 314 13.35 -9.73 -4.08
N PRO A 315 14.18 -10.77 -3.83
CA PRO A 315 14.03 -11.59 -2.66
C PRO A 315 14.10 -10.75 -1.40
N LYS A 316 13.30 -11.10 -0.39
CA LYS A 316 13.42 -10.44 0.91
C LYS A 316 14.79 -10.73 1.49
N GLU A 317 15.54 -9.69 1.82
CA GLU A 317 16.81 -9.83 2.52
C GLU A 317 16.56 -10.39 3.93
N ALA A 318 17.40 -11.32 4.36
CA ALA A 318 17.42 -11.78 5.74
C ALA A 318 17.85 -10.62 6.64
N SER A 319 17.03 -10.29 7.64
CA SER A 319 17.44 -9.33 8.67
C SER A 319 18.45 -9.95 9.64
N GLU A 320 19.15 -9.12 10.41
CA GLU A 320 20.05 -9.59 11.48
C GLU A 320 19.33 -10.50 12.50
N ASP A 321 18.00 -10.40 12.59
CA ASP A 321 17.13 -11.18 13.46
C ASP A 321 16.58 -12.46 12.79
N ASP A 322 17.11 -12.86 11.63
CA ASP A 322 16.70 -14.04 10.84
C ASP A 322 15.20 -14.05 10.44
N ASN A 323 14.63 -12.87 10.23
CA ASN A 323 13.25 -12.70 9.83
C ASN A 323 13.04 -13.07 8.38
N THR A 324 12.54 -14.27 8.13
CA THR A 324 12.26 -14.81 6.79
C THR A 324 10.79 -14.71 6.38
N TYR A 325 9.93 -14.10 7.19
CA TYR A 325 8.51 -13.93 6.85
C TYR A 325 8.25 -12.64 6.08
N LEU A 326 7.15 -12.64 5.32
CA LEU A 326 6.68 -11.48 4.57
C LEU A 326 5.83 -10.58 5.49
N ALA A 327 6.04 -9.27 5.39
CA ALA A 327 5.36 -8.32 6.26
C ALA A 327 3.83 -8.33 6.05
N ALA A 328 3.08 -8.17 7.13
CA ALA A 328 1.64 -8.02 7.08
C ALA A 328 1.24 -6.71 6.36
N ASN A 329 0.03 -6.70 5.83
CA ASN A 329 -0.56 -5.58 5.08
C ASN A 329 0.24 -5.18 3.83
N THR A 330 1.04 -6.09 3.29
CA THR A 330 1.82 -5.90 2.07
C THR A 330 1.40 -6.87 0.98
N ALA A 331 1.79 -6.55 -0.25
CA ALA A 331 1.72 -7.46 -1.37
C ALA A 331 3.13 -7.74 -1.90
N TRP A 332 3.33 -8.91 -2.50
CA TRP A 332 4.56 -9.35 -3.13
C TRP A 332 4.25 -10.05 -4.45
N LEU A 333 5.26 -10.17 -5.31
CA LEU A 333 5.15 -10.86 -6.57
C LEU A 333 5.43 -12.37 -6.37
N ASP A 334 4.56 -13.23 -6.88
CA ASP A 334 4.72 -14.68 -6.90
C ASP A 334 5.04 -15.15 -8.32
N ILE A 335 6.26 -15.62 -8.53
CA ILE A 335 6.73 -16.17 -9.81
C ILE A 335 6.96 -17.68 -9.74
N THR A 336 6.45 -18.35 -8.72
CA THR A 336 6.67 -19.79 -8.51
C THR A 336 6.11 -20.65 -9.62
N ASP A 337 5.04 -20.21 -10.26
CA ASP A 337 4.38 -20.89 -11.38
C ASP A 337 4.97 -20.49 -12.76
N LEU A 338 5.92 -19.55 -12.79
CA LEU A 338 6.56 -19.09 -14.02
C LEU A 338 7.89 -19.83 -14.25
N ASP A 339 8.23 -20.04 -15.53
CA ASP A 339 9.54 -20.64 -15.90
C ASP A 339 10.68 -19.60 -15.80
N LEU A 340 10.84 -19.04 -14.60
CA LEU A 340 11.80 -17.99 -14.29
C LEU A 340 12.81 -18.45 -13.22
N SER A 341 13.20 -19.72 -13.28
CA SER A 341 14.15 -20.31 -12.33
C SER A 341 15.48 -19.55 -12.30
N GLY A 342 15.85 -19.05 -11.12
CA GLY A 342 17.09 -18.29 -10.91
C GLY A 342 16.98 -16.79 -11.15
N VAL A 343 15.81 -16.29 -11.56
CA VAL A 343 15.56 -14.85 -11.63
C VAL A 343 15.33 -14.31 -10.21
N THR A 344 16.14 -13.33 -9.82
CA THR A 344 16.12 -12.70 -8.49
C THR A 344 15.74 -11.22 -8.53
N THR A 345 15.65 -10.64 -9.73
CA THR A 345 15.31 -9.22 -9.88
C THR A 345 14.35 -9.06 -11.06
N ILE A 346 13.19 -8.47 -10.80
CA ILE A 346 12.19 -8.15 -11.80
C ILE A 346 11.83 -6.67 -11.63
N TYR A 347 12.17 -5.86 -12.61
CA TYR A 347 11.97 -4.42 -12.55
C TYR A 347 10.48 -4.05 -12.63
N LEU A 348 10.07 -3.08 -11.85
CA LEU A 348 8.72 -2.53 -11.95
C LEU A 348 8.65 -1.51 -13.09
N GLY A 349 7.80 -1.77 -14.08
CA GLY A 349 7.59 -0.88 -15.21
C GLY A 349 7.45 -1.62 -16.52
N GLN A 350 7.40 -0.87 -17.60
CA GLN A 350 7.31 -1.43 -18.95
C GLN A 350 8.67 -1.96 -19.41
N ALA A 351 8.63 -3.13 -20.02
CA ALA A 351 9.81 -3.69 -20.67
C ALA A 351 10.23 -2.81 -21.86
N PRO A 352 11.52 -2.50 -22.02
CA PRO A 352 11.99 -1.83 -23.21
C PRO A 352 11.76 -2.75 -24.41
N VAL A 353 11.11 -2.20 -25.42
CA VAL A 353 10.85 -2.85 -26.71
C VAL A 353 11.76 -2.26 -27.77
N GLU A 354 12.01 -3.02 -28.84
CA GLU A 354 12.68 -2.43 -29.99
C GLU A 354 11.87 -1.23 -30.48
N PRO A 355 12.54 -0.10 -30.76
CA PRO A 355 11.85 1.05 -31.31
C PRO A 355 11.19 0.63 -32.63
N GLU A 356 9.91 0.97 -32.78
CA GLU A 356 9.20 0.72 -34.02
C GLU A 356 9.91 1.47 -35.16
N ILE A 357 10.41 0.72 -36.14
CA ILE A 357 11.08 1.32 -37.26
C ILE A 357 10.01 1.91 -38.16
N ILE A 358 9.89 3.24 -38.13
CA ILE A 358 9.06 3.96 -39.07
C ILE A 358 9.73 3.87 -40.43
N ARG A 359 9.10 3.14 -41.34
CA ARG A 359 9.62 2.94 -42.68
C ARG A 359 9.77 4.28 -43.38
N GLY A 360 10.99 4.59 -43.85
CA GLY A 360 11.34 5.87 -44.46
C GLY A 360 11.91 6.93 -43.51
N ASP A 361 11.81 6.76 -42.16
CA ASP A 361 12.45 7.64 -41.18
C ASP A 361 13.97 7.39 -41.14
N ALA A 362 14.64 7.85 -42.19
CA ALA A 362 16.08 7.72 -42.33
C ALA A 362 16.86 8.58 -41.30
N SER A 363 16.26 9.63 -40.78
CA SER A 363 16.87 10.50 -39.82
C SER A 363 16.78 9.95 -38.36
N GLY A 364 15.88 8.98 -38.11
CA GLY A 364 15.65 8.38 -36.80
C GLY A 364 15.02 9.35 -35.80
N ASP A 365 14.29 10.37 -36.26
CA ASP A 365 13.64 11.36 -35.39
C ASP A 365 12.20 11.00 -35.02
N GLY A 366 11.71 9.85 -35.49
CA GLY A 366 10.37 9.33 -35.18
C GLY A 366 9.27 9.91 -36.06
N VAL A 367 9.59 10.67 -37.12
CA VAL A 367 8.59 11.30 -37.97
C VAL A 367 9.03 11.21 -39.43
N LEU A 368 8.23 10.55 -40.28
CA LEU A 368 8.48 10.54 -41.73
C LEU A 368 8.22 11.94 -42.33
N ASN A 369 9.28 12.58 -42.88
CA ASN A 369 9.18 13.93 -43.45
C ASN A 369 10.30 14.19 -44.50
N VAL A 370 10.35 15.42 -45.06
CA VAL A 370 11.34 15.80 -46.09
C VAL A 370 12.79 15.72 -45.61
N LYS A 371 13.03 15.77 -44.27
CA LYS A 371 14.36 15.62 -43.69
C LYS A 371 14.94 14.24 -43.98
N ASP A 372 14.10 13.20 -43.97
CA ASP A 372 14.50 11.83 -44.26
C ASP A 372 14.96 11.64 -45.71
N VAL A 373 14.23 12.23 -46.65
CA VAL A 373 14.65 12.30 -48.03
C VAL A 373 16.04 12.93 -48.13
N SER A 374 16.27 14.03 -47.44
CA SER A 374 17.56 14.72 -47.40
C SER A 374 18.66 13.85 -46.78
N CYS A 375 18.36 13.09 -45.74
CA CYS A 375 19.28 12.15 -45.11
C CYS A 375 19.70 11.05 -46.07
N VAL A 376 18.75 10.41 -46.79
CA VAL A 376 19.05 9.37 -47.75
C VAL A 376 19.85 9.91 -48.96
N VAL A 377 19.48 11.10 -49.44
CA VAL A 377 20.26 11.77 -50.54
C VAL A 377 21.71 12.00 -50.09
N ASN A 378 21.92 12.58 -48.94
CA ASN A 378 23.25 12.85 -48.39
C ASN A 378 24.06 11.56 -48.21
N TYR A 379 23.43 10.51 -47.68
CA TYR A 379 24.03 9.20 -47.52
C TYR A 379 24.54 8.64 -48.86
N LEU A 380 23.70 8.69 -49.91
CA LEU A 380 24.05 8.18 -51.24
C LEU A 380 25.15 9.01 -51.90
N LEU A 381 25.16 10.34 -51.71
CA LEU A 381 26.19 11.23 -52.31
C LEU A 381 27.58 11.02 -51.71
N VAL A 382 27.65 10.55 -50.44
CA VAL A 382 28.91 10.28 -49.75
C VAL A 382 29.23 8.80 -49.63
N ALA A 383 28.43 7.92 -50.27
CA ALA A 383 28.59 6.47 -50.19
C ALA A 383 29.97 5.98 -50.66
N ASP A 384 30.58 6.70 -51.60
CA ASP A 384 31.92 6.39 -52.13
C ASP A 384 33.05 7.10 -51.39
N SER A 385 32.75 7.90 -50.33
CA SER A 385 33.75 8.62 -49.53
C SER A 385 34.29 7.75 -48.38
N GLU A 386 35.41 8.20 -47.81
CA GLU A 386 35.97 7.51 -46.63
C GLU A 386 34.92 7.43 -45.50
N GLU A 387 34.91 6.33 -44.73
CA GLU A 387 33.92 5.95 -43.74
C GLU A 387 33.63 7.03 -42.67
N SER A 388 34.60 7.92 -42.44
CA SER A 388 34.47 9.05 -41.50
C SER A 388 33.57 10.21 -41.97
N GLN A 389 33.08 10.20 -43.19
CA GLN A 389 32.21 11.24 -43.75
C GLN A 389 30.79 10.76 -44.08
N LYS A 390 30.48 9.46 -43.82
CA LYS A 390 29.10 8.95 -43.98
C LYS A 390 28.21 9.57 -42.94
N ALA A 391 27.12 10.20 -43.40
CA ALA A 391 26.08 10.65 -42.50
C ALA A 391 25.50 9.43 -41.77
N GLU A 392 25.39 9.53 -40.47
CA GLU A 392 24.65 8.53 -39.69
C GLU A 392 23.18 8.57 -40.11
N ILE A 393 22.70 7.47 -40.72
CA ILE A 393 21.28 7.28 -41.01
C ILE A 393 20.81 5.95 -40.51
N ASN A 394 19.52 5.85 -40.23
CA ASN A 394 18.86 4.58 -39.97
C ASN A 394 18.73 3.81 -41.29
N ILE A 395 19.67 2.91 -41.56
CA ILE A 395 19.75 2.15 -42.85
C ILE A 395 18.51 1.27 -43.03
N GLU A 396 18.00 0.67 -41.96
CA GLU A 396 16.84 -0.22 -42.01
C GLU A 396 15.56 0.55 -42.34
N ALA A 397 15.38 1.73 -41.78
CA ALA A 397 14.28 2.63 -42.12
C ALA A 397 14.43 3.23 -43.52
N ALA A 398 15.67 3.53 -43.96
CA ALA A 398 15.99 4.12 -45.24
C ALA A 398 15.80 3.15 -46.41
N ASP A 399 15.97 1.84 -46.21
CA ASP A 399 15.65 0.79 -47.18
C ASP A 399 14.13 0.59 -47.23
N PHE A 400 13.47 1.51 -47.96
CA PHE A 400 12.01 1.58 -47.95
C PHE A 400 11.37 0.42 -48.71
N ASP A 401 12.02 -0.20 -49.70
CA ASP A 401 11.47 -1.35 -50.42
C ASP A 401 11.89 -2.70 -49.83
N GLY A 402 12.83 -2.70 -48.84
CA GLY A 402 13.27 -3.88 -48.11
C GLY A 402 14.14 -4.81 -48.94
N ASP A 403 14.84 -4.28 -49.99
CA ASP A 403 15.71 -5.07 -50.86
C ASP A 403 17.13 -5.31 -50.28
N GLY A 404 17.41 -4.74 -49.11
CA GLY A 404 18.68 -4.82 -48.39
C GLY A 404 19.70 -3.77 -48.83
N ARG A 405 19.29 -2.73 -49.56
CA ARG A 405 20.13 -1.66 -50.04
C ARG A 405 19.44 -0.32 -50.05
N VAL A 406 20.08 0.69 -49.52
CA VAL A 406 19.62 2.07 -49.65
C VAL A 406 20.00 2.61 -51.02
N SER A 407 19.04 3.04 -51.82
CA SER A 407 19.20 3.46 -53.21
C SER A 407 18.33 4.68 -53.56
N VAL A 408 18.45 5.18 -54.79
CA VAL A 408 17.57 6.25 -55.32
C VAL A 408 16.11 5.80 -55.41
N ARG A 409 15.85 4.50 -55.49
CA ARG A 409 14.50 3.94 -55.48
C ARG A 409 13.78 4.18 -54.16
N ASP A 410 14.50 4.05 -53.04
CA ASP A 410 13.95 4.29 -51.72
C ASP A 410 13.59 5.76 -51.55
N ILE A 411 14.41 6.68 -52.05
CA ILE A 411 14.08 8.11 -52.08
C ILE A 411 12.73 8.33 -52.79
N ALA A 412 12.56 7.70 -53.96
CA ALA A 412 11.32 7.86 -54.72
C ALA A 412 10.10 7.29 -53.98
N LEU A 413 10.27 6.20 -53.26
CA LEU A 413 9.21 5.59 -52.45
C LEU A 413 8.87 6.42 -51.23
N ILE A 414 9.86 6.94 -50.53
CA ILE A 414 9.67 7.86 -49.37
C ILE A 414 8.93 9.12 -49.83
N ILE A 415 9.31 9.70 -50.97
CA ILE A 415 8.61 10.88 -51.52
C ILE A 415 7.16 10.54 -51.86
N ASN A 416 6.91 9.36 -52.46
CA ASN A 416 5.55 8.95 -52.78
C ASN A 416 4.69 8.77 -51.53
N GLU A 417 5.23 8.21 -50.49
CA GLU A 417 4.52 8.06 -49.19
C GLU A 417 4.16 9.42 -48.60
N LEU A 418 5.11 10.34 -48.54
CA LEU A 418 4.87 11.72 -48.09
C LEU A 418 3.80 12.46 -48.90
N LEU A 419 3.67 12.15 -50.20
CA LEU A 419 2.64 12.76 -51.06
C LEU A 419 1.27 12.09 -50.92
N MET A 420 1.19 10.87 -50.34
CA MET A 420 -0.07 10.17 -50.10
C MET A 420 -0.70 10.48 -48.73
N GLU A 421 0.10 10.97 -47.79
CA GLU A 421 -0.38 11.38 -46.47
C GLU A 421 -1.00 12.79 -46.41
N GLU A 422 -0.98 13.57 -47.53
CA GLU A 422 -1.73 14.83 -47.70
C GLU A 422 -3.16 14.56 -48.24
#